data_9b86f9763f5ef01d8452318dc8ded471
#
_entry.id   9b86f9763f5ef01d8452318dc8ded471
#
_cell.length_a   1.000
_cell.length_b   1.000
_cell.length_c   1.000
_cell.angle_alpha   90.00
_cell.angle_beta   90.00
_cell.angle_gamma   90.00
#
_symmetry.space_group_name_H-M   'P 1'
#
loop_
_entity.id
_entity.type
_entity.pdbx_description
1 polymer ?
#
loop_
_entity_poly.entity_id
_entity_poly.type
_entity_poly.pdbx_seq_one_letter_code
_entity_poly.pdbx_strand_id
1 'polypeptide(L)'
;MSSFLSLARKIDYCVIILPMSTISSIEQVGAEPINIKWKVVRGDTATLRIDFLEDDETTPIDISEWTFSSTSYDSSGDVLDELTVTKYTGYVVVTAQPDLTTFWGIGYRSTVAELPFDVQIVTDDNIVWTPVIGTIHVFSDITPGGL
;
A
#
# COMPACT_ATOMS: atom_id res chain seq x y z
N MET A 1 13.17 8.97 13.80
CA MET A 1 12.83 7.57 13.52
C MET A 1 12.07 6.90 14.65
N SER A 2 12.38 7.21 15.93
CA SER A 2 11.65 6.61 17.05
C SER A 2 10.16 6.96 17.03
N SER A 3 9.81 8.23 16.70
CA SER A 3 8.40 8.61 16.60
C SER A 3 7.71 7.89 15.46
N PHE A 4 8.43 7.67 14.38
CA PHE A 4 7.95 6.91 13.23
C PHE A 4 7.60 5.48 13.66
N LEU A 5 8.52 4.81 14.37
CA LEU A 5 8.29 3.45 14.85
C LEU A 5 7.15 3.41 15.86
N SER A 6 7.05 4.44 16.71
CA SER A 6 5.97 4.52 17.70
C SER A 6 4.61 4.60 17.03
N LEU A 7 4.49 5.37 15.95
CA LEU A 7 3.24 5.46 15.19
C LEU A 7 2.96 4.17 14.43
N ALA A 8 4.00 3.47 14.01
CA ALA A 8 3.88 2.30 13.16
C ALA A 8 3.38 1.05 13.88
N ARG A 9 3.22 1.09 15.21
CA ARG A 9 2.81 -0.13 15.92
C ARG A 9 1.44 -0.66 15.51
N LYS A 10 0.60 0.17 14.89
CA LYS A 10 -0.68 -0.26 14.31
C LYS A 10 -0.63 -0.30 12.79
N ILE A 11 0.56 -0.21 12.23
CA ILE A 11 0.78 -0.20 10.79
C ILE A 11 1.55 -1.46 10.45
N ASP A 12 0.96 -2.29 9.60
CA ASP A 12 1.52 -3.60 9.25
C ASP A 12 2.74 -3.50 8.37
N TYR A 13 2.82 -2.45 7.59
CA TYR A 13 3.90 -2.29 6.62
C TYR A 13 4.21 -0.82 6.44
N CYS A 14 5.46 -0.51 6.16
CA CYS A 14 5.90 0.85 5.90
C CYS A 14 6.82 0.87 4.69
N VAL A 15 6.54 1.80 3.78
CA VAL A 15 7.31 1.97 2.55
C VAL A 15 7.71 3.43 2.45
N ILE A 16 8.94 3.68 2.02
CA ILE A 16 9.45 5.02 1.81
C ILE A 16 9.60 5.26 0.32
N ILE A 17 8.95 6.30 -0.18
CA ILE A 17 9.00 6.68 -1.58
C ILE A 17 9.78 7.99 -1.68
N LEU A 18 10.81 7.99 -2.51
CA LEU A 18 11.59 9.20 -2.79
C LEU A 18 11.01 9.91 -4.02
N PRO A 19 11.27 11.22 -4.16
CA PRO A 19 10.75 11.94 -5.31
C PRO A 19 11.29 11.39 -6.61
N MET A 20 10.51 11.49 -7.66
CA MET A 20 10.96 11.08 -8.99
C MET A 20 12.19 11.86 -9.44
N SER A 21 12.35 13.08 -8.96
CA SER A 21 13.50 13.91 -9.27
C SER A 21 14.82 13.34 -8.73
N THR A 22 14.76 12.41 -7.75
CA THR A 22 15.97 11.72 -7.28
C THR A 22 16.49 10.73 -8.30
N ILE A 23 15.66 10.34 -9.22
CA ILE A 23 16.07 9.47 -10.31
C ILE A 23 16.79 10.35 -11.31
N SER A 24 18.06 10.57 -11.05
CA SER A 24 18.85 11.51 -11.82
C SER A 24 19.27 10.98 -13.19
N SER A 25 19.13 9.70 -13.41
CA SER A 25 19.49 9.13 -14.69
C SER A 25 18.47 9.49 -15.74
N ILE A 26 18.91 10.20 -16.75
CA ILE A 26 18.05 10.57 -17.86
C ILE A 26 17.69 9.38 -18.76
N GLU A 27 18.35 8.26 -18.55
CA GLU A 27 18.01 7.06 -19.30
C GLU A 27 16.74 6.41 -18.75
N GLN A 28 16.34 6.76 -17.56
CA GLN A 28 15.09 6.26 -17.00
C GLN A 28 13.95 7.18 -17.35
N VAL A 29 12.98 6.64 -18.04
CA VAL A 29 11.76 7.35 -18.35
C VAL A 29 10.69 6.82 -17.41
N GLY A 30 10.32 7.65 -16.43
CA GLY A 30 9.43 7.24 -15.37
C GLY A 30 10.14 6.43 -14.30
N ALA A 31 9.52 6.33 -13.16
CA ALA A 31 10.06 5.55 -12.04
C ALA A 31 9.44 4.16 -12.06
N GLU A 32 10.27 3.15 -11.84
CA GLU A 32 9.74 1.82 -11.62
C GLU A 32 8.94 1.81 -10.33
N PRO A 33 7.76 1.18 -10.32
CA PRO A 33 7.03 1.04 -9.07
C PRO A 33 7.80 0.15 -8.10
N ILE A 34 7.66 0.45 -6.81
CA ILE A 34 8.17 -0.41 -5.77
C ILE A 34 7.22 -1.59 -5.66
N ASN A 35 7.80 -2.80 -5.70
CA ASN A 35 7.03 -4.02 -5.56
C ASN A 35 7.09 -4.48 -4.11
N ILE A 36 5.95 -4.56 -3.46
CA ILE A 36 5.88 -4.95 -2.06
C ILE A 36 5.01 -6.19 -1.85
N LYS A 37 5.33 -6.89 -0.78
CA LYS A 37 4.57 -8.04 -0.32
C LYS A 37 3.91 -7.64 0.98
N TRP A 38 2.62 -7.43 0.95
CA TRP A 38 1.84 -6.99 2.10
C TRP A 38 1.14 -8.19 2.73
N LYS A 39 1.58 -8.54 3.93
CA LYS A 39 1.04 -9.70 4.64
C LYS A 39 -0.14 -9.29 5.48
N VAL A 40 -1.24 -9.99 5.32
CA VAL A 40 -2.51 -9.68 5.97
C VAL A 40 -3.11 -10.98 6.49
N VAL A 41 -3.65 -10.94 7.70
CA VAL A 41 -4.43 -12.07 8.24
C VAL A 41 -5.90 -11.81 7.95
N ARG A 42 -6.56 -12.80 7.37
CA ARG A 42 -8.00 -12.69 7.03
C ARG A 42 -8.80 -12.32 8.28
N GLY A 43 -9.65 -11.32 8.11
CA GLY A 43 -10.50 -10.85 9.20
C GLY A 43 -9.90 -9.74 10.04
N ASP A 44 -8.61 -9.47 9.89
CA ASP A 44 -7.95 -8.39 10.61
C ASP A 44 -8.02 -7.08 9.84
N THR A 45 -7.88 -5.98 10.57
CA THR A 45 -7.61 -4.68 9.93
C THR A 45 -6.17 -4.69 9.45
N ALA A 46 -5.97 -4.36 8.19
CA ALA A 46 -4.63 -4.29 7.59
C ALA A 46 -4.29 -2.86 7.21
N THR A 47 -3.06 -2.45 7.47
CA THR A 47 -2.60 -1.11 7.15
C THR A 47 -1.24 -1.15 6.48
N LEU A 48 -1.06 -0.21 5.54
CA LEU A 48 0.19 -0.02 4.82
C LEU A 48 0.48 1.47 4.83
N ARG A 49 1.59 1.86 5.43
CA ARG A 49 2.01 3.26 5.45
C ARG A 49 3.04 3.52 4.35
N ILE A 50 2.84 4.59 3.61
CA ILE A 50 3.75 5.02 2.54
C ILE A 50 4.20 6.43 2.85
N ASP A 51 5.49 6.61 3.07
CA ASP A 51 6.11 7.91 3.34
C ASP A 51 6.74 8.46 2.07
N PHE A 52 6.48 9.74 1.79
CA PHE A 52 7.06 10.44 0.65
C PHE A 52 8.08 11.43 1.16
N LEU A 53 9.35 11.14 0.88
CA LEU A 53 10.48 11.92 1.41
C LEU A 53 11.28 12.52 0.28
N GLU A 54 11.94 13.65 0.58
CA GLU A 54 12.91 14.25 -0.32
C GLU A 54 14.19 13.42 -0.37
N ASP A 55 15.14 13.87 -1.17
CA ASP A 55 16.42 13.16 -1.38
C ASP A 55 17.17 12.91 -0.08
N ASP A 56 16.98 13.75 0.93
CA ASP A 56 17.63 13.60 2.22
C ASP A 56 17.08 12.45 3.05
N GLU A 57 15.98 11.82 2.58
CA GLU A 57 15.30 10.70 3.21
C GLU A 57 14.74 11.04 4.59
N THR A 58 14.57 12.32 4.88
CA THR A 58 14.01 12.78 6.16
C THR A 58 12.94 13.84 6.00
N THR A 59 13.05 14.71 4.99
CA THR A 59 12.12 15.82 4.80
C THR A 59 10.88 15.34 4.05
N PRO A 60 9.68 15.47 4.63
CA PRO A 60 8.46 15.07 3.93
C PRO A 60 8.21 15.91 2.69
N ILE A 61 7.73 15.27 1.63
CA ILE A 61 7.25 15.96 0.44
C ILE A 61 5.84 16.48 0.73
N ASP A 62 5.51 17.65 0.19
CA ASP A 62 4.16 18.17 0.28
C ASP A 62 3.27 17.42 -0.72
N ILE A 63 2.39 16.58 -0.19
CA ILE A 63 1.46 15.78 -0.98
C ILE A 63 0.01 16.28 -0.85
N SER A 64 -0.17 17.48 -0.31
CA SER A 64 -1.51 17.98 0.01
C SER A 64 -2.42 18.09 -1.22
N GLU A 65 -1.85 18.37 -2.38
CA GLU A 65 -2.60 18.51 -3.62
C GLU A 65 -2.69 17.21 -4.45
N TRP A 66 -2.13 16.13 -3.93
CA TRP A 66 -2.15 14.85 -4.63
C TRP A 66 -3.40 14.06 -4.27
N THR A 67 -3.91 13.32 -5.24
CA THR A 67 -5.05 12.42 -5.05
C THR A 67 -4.56 10.98 -5.10
N PHE A 68 -4.98 10.19 -4.14
CA PHE A 68 -4.53 8.81 -3.98
C PHE A 68 -5.67 7.83 -4.15
N SER A 69 -5.40 6.69 -4.77
CA SER A 69 -6.32 5.58 -4.83
C SER A 69 -5.56 4.28 -4.73
N SER A 70 -6.20 3.26 -4.21
CA SER A 70 -5.61 1.93 -4.09
C SER A 70 -6.66 0.89 -4.39
N THR A 71 -6.27 -0.11 -5.17
CA THR A 71 -7.19 -1.14 -5.65
C THR A 71 -6.55 -2.50 -5.49
N SER A 72 -7.33 -3.46 -5.01
CA SER A 72 -6.93 -4.86 -5.01
C SER A 72 -7.65 -5.62 -6.11
N TYR A 73 -7.01 -6.67 -6.61
CA TYR A 73 -7.51 -7.45 -7.74
C TYR A 73 -7.58 -8.92 -7.34
N ASP A 74 -8.47 -9.64 -8.00
CA ASP A 74 -8.53 -11.09 -7.81
C ASP A 74 -7.53 -11.80 -8.73
N SER A 75 -7.50 -13.12 -8.66
CA SER A 75 -6.55 -13.92 -9.45
C SER A 75 -6.79 -13.83 -10.94
N SER A 76 -7.96 -13.39 -11.36
CA SER A 76 -8.29 -13.18 -12.78
C SER A 76 -7.89 -11.79 -13.27
N GLY A 77 -7.45 -10.91 -12.37
CA GLY A 77 -7.12 -9.54 -12.72
C GLY A 77 -8.29 -8.58 -12.66
N ASP A 78 -9.44 -9.03 -12.22
CA ASP A 78 -10.60 -8.16 -12.04
C ASP A 78 -10.51 -7.40 -10.73
N VAL A 79 -11.08 -6.21 -10.69
CA VAL A 79 -11.12 -5.40 -9.47
C VAL A 79 -11.88 -6.16 -8.38
N LEU A 80 -11.21 -6.33 -7.25
CA LEU A 80 -11.80 -6.98 -6.09
C LEU A 80 -12.39 -5.93 -5.14
N ASP A 81 -11.56 -5.01 -4.68
CA ASP A 81 -11.97 -3.97 -3.75
C ASP A 81 -11.18 -2.69 -3.97
N GLU A 82 -11.80 -1.57 -3.64
CA GLU A 82 -11.11 -0.30 -3.50
C GLU A 82 -10.73 -0.14 -2.04
N LEU A 83 -9.45 0.13 -1.79
CA LEU A 83 -8.93 0.29 -0.44
C LEU A 83 -8.99 1.76 -0.04
N THR A 84 -9.15 2.00 1.25
CA THR A 84 -9.19 3.36 1.77
C THR A 84 -7.78 3.91 1.89
N VAL A 85 -7.55 5.09 1.32
CA VAL A 85 -6.27 5.79 1.47
C VAL A 85 -6.53 7.07 2.26
N THR A 86 -5.89 7.17 3.41
CA THR A 86 -5.98 8.34 4.26
C THR A 86 -4.69 9.14 4.14
N LYS A 87 -4.84 10.42 3.79
CA LYS A 87 -3.69 11.29 3.55
C LYS A 87 -3.36 12.08 4.80
N TYR A 88 -2.06 12.11 5.11
CA TYR A 88 -1.52 12.90 6.21
C TYR A 88 -0.40 13.80 5.67
N THR A 89 0.28 14.49 6.56
CA THR A 89 1.40 15.35 6.15
C THR A 89 2.60 14.48 5.78
N GLY A 90 2.89 14.41 4.48
CA GLY A 90 4.05 13.69 3.98
C GLY A 90 3.89 12.19 3.89
N TYR A 91 2.74 11.63 4.27
CA TYR A 91 2.51 10.20 4.14
C TYR A 91 1.03 9.87 3.98
N VAL A 92 0.79 8.66 3.53
CA VAL A 92 -0.57 8.12 3.44
C VAL A 92 -0.62 6.76 4.11
N VAL A 93 -1.81 6.36 4.54
CA VAL A 93 -2.06 5.03 5.09
C VAL A 93 -3.15 4.37 4.26
N VAL A 94 -2.83 3.23 3.68
CA VAL A 94 -3.78 2.40 2.97
C VAL A 94 -4.36 1.42 3.97
N THR A 95 -5.68 1.38 4.07
CA THR A 95 -6.36 0.55 5.07
C THR A 95 -7.35 -0.38 4.39
N ALA A 96 -7.31 -1.64 4.80
CA ALA A 96 -8.32 -2.63 4.47
C ALA A 96 -9.00 -3.04 5.77
N GLN A 97 -10.28 -2.74 5.89
CA GLN A 97 -11.06 -3.04 7.09
C GLN A 97 -11.50 -4.52 7.10
N PRO A 98 -11.87 -5.04 8.26
CA PRO A 98 -12.29 -6.45 8.36
C PRO A 98 -13.45 -6.82 7.45
N ASP A 99 -14.33 -5.87 7.12
CA ASP A 99 -15.43 -6.14 6.20
C ASP A 99 -14.93 -6.52 4.79
N LEU A 100 -13.72 -6.10 4.43
CA LEU A 100 -13.08 -6.53 3.18
C LEU A 100 -12.23 -7.77 3.41
N THR A 101 -11.32 -7.72 4.38
CA THR A 101 -10.33 -8.79 4.56
C THR A 101 -10.97 -10.12 4.93
N THR A 102 -12.15 -10.10 5.55
CA THR A 102 -12.89 -11.33 5.89
C THR A 102 -13.20 -12.16 4.66
N PHE A 103 -13.41 -11.52 3.53
CA PHE A 103 -13.78 -12.22 2.29
C PHE A 103 -12.59 -12.50 1.38
N TRP A 104 -11.40 -12.04 1.74
CA TRP A 104 -10.22 -12.21 0.91
C TRP A 104 -9.73 -13.66 0.99
N GLY A 105 -9.51 -14.25 -0.16
CA GLY A 105 -8.96 -15.59 -0.24
C GLY A 105 -9.93 -16.73 0.06
N ILE A 106 -11.20 -16.42 0.23
CA ILE A 106 -12.22 -17.46 0.40
C ILE A 106 -12.28 -18.30 -0.88
N GLY A 107 -12.24 -19.61 -0.71
CA GLY A 107 -12.23 -20.51 -1.85
C GLY A 107 -10.84 -20.88 -2.34
N TYR A 108 -9.81 -20.21 -1.87
CA TYR A 108 -8.45 -20.62 -2.20
C TYR A 108 -8.12 -21.91 -1.48
N ARG A 109 -7.42 -22.79 -2.18
CA ARG A 109 -7.05 -24.09 -1.61
C ARG A 109 -5.86 -23.99 -0.67
N SER A 110 -4.98 -23.01 -0.92
CA SER A 110 -3.81 -22.83 -0.07
C SER A 110 -4.18 -22.00 1.16
N THR A 111 -3.36 -22.08 2.17
CA THR A 111 -3.52 -21.28 3.39
C THR A 111 -3.14 -19.82 3.17
N VAL A 112 -2.50 -19.52 2.05
CA VAL A 112 -2.12 -18.16 1.69
C VAL A 112 -2.71 -17.85 0.32
N ALA A 113 -3.52 -16.81 0.25
CA ALA A 113 -4.01 -16.28 -1.02
C ALA A 113 -3.16 -15.09 -1.43
N GLU A 114 -2.97 -14.91 -2.72
CA GLU A 114 -2.18 -13.80 -3.23
C GLU A 114 -3.07 -12.93 -4.12
N LEU A 115 -3.24 -11.68 -3.70
CA LEU A 115 -4.08 -10.71 -4.39
C LEU A 115 -3.21 -9.55 -4.87
N PRO A 116 -3.15 -9.29 -6.17
CA PRO A 116 -2.42 -8.11 -6.67
C PRO A 116 -3.07 -6.84 -6.15
N PHE A 117 -2.28 -5.79 -5.97
CA PHE A 117 -2.80 -4.48 -5.62
C PHE A 117 -1.86 -3.40 -6.13
N ASP A 118 -2.39 -2.17 -6.19
CA ASP A 118 -1.58 -1.01 -6.54
C ASP A 118 -1.99 0.19 -5.70
N VAL A 119 -1.14 1.20 -5.73
CA VAL A 119 -1.44 2.53 -5.21
C VAL A 119 -1.13 3.51 -6.32
N GLN A 120 -2.11 4.29 -6.71
CA GLN A 120 -1.99 5.26 -7.79
C GLN A 120 -2.14 6.66 -7.25
N ILE A 121 -1.36 7.56 -7.80
CA ILE A 121 -1.37 8.98 -7.45
C ILE A 121 -1.70 9.78 -8.69
N VAL A 122 -2.51 10.81 -8.50
CA VAL A 122 -2.68 11.87 -9.49
C VAL A 122 -2.16 13.16 -8.84
N THR A 123 -1.14 13.74 -9.42
CA THR A 123 -0.54 14.96 -8.89
C THR A 123 -1.37 16.18 -9.26
N ASP A 124 -1.02 17.32 -8.69
CA ASP A 124 -1.69 18.59 -9.00
C ASP A 124 -1.54 19.00 -10.48
N ASP A 125 -0.51 18.49 -11.14
CA ASP A 125 -0.31 18.71 -12.58
C ASP A 125 -1.03 17.68 -13.44
N ASN A 126 -1.89 16.88 -12.85
CA ASN A 126 -2.62 15.79 -13.52
C ASN A 126 -1.71 14.69 -14.07
N ILE A 127 -0.54 14.52 -13.47
CA ILE A 127 0.34 13.41 -13.81
C ILE A 127 -0.13 12.19 -13.04
N VAL A 128 -0.38 11.10 -13.77
CA VAL A 128 -0.77 9.81 -13.16
C VAL A 128 0.49 8.99 -12.92
N TRP A 129 0.62 8.51 -11.70
CA TRP A 129 1.81 7.78 -11.28
C TRP A 129 1.41 6.63 -10.37
N THR A 130 1.98 5.46 -10.60
CA THR A 130 1.75 4.27 -9.77
C THR A 130 3.05 3.91 -9.06
N PRO A 131 3.30 4.49 -7.87
CA PRO A 131 4.58 4.27 -7.19
C PRO A 131 4.68 2.91 -6.51
N VAL A 132 3.56 2.26 -6.23
CA VAL A 132 3.54 1.00 -5.50
C VAL A 132 2.65 0.01 -6.24
N ILE A 133 3.23 -1.14 -6.53
CA ILE A 133 2.49 -2.33 -6.94
C ILE A 133 2.90 -3.46 -6.01
N GLY A 134 2.13 -4.50 -5.98
CA GLY A 134 2.54 -5.63 -5.17
C GLY A 134 1.48 -6.69 -5.06
N THR A 135 1.67 -7.53 -4.06
CA THR A 135 0.79 -8.65 -3.78
C THR A 135 0.43 -8.64 -2.32
N ILE A 136 -0.86 -8.72 -2.04
CA ILE A 136 -1.34 -8.93 -0.68
C ILE A 136 -1.33 -10.43 -0.44
N HIS A 137 -0.56 -10.85 0.55
CA HIS A 137 -0.51 -12.24 0.97
C HIS A 137 -1.45 -12.41 2.15
N VAL A 138 -2.61 -13.02 1.89
CA VAL A 138 -3.68 -13.17 2.87
C VAL A 138 -3.56 -14.53 3.52
N PHE A 139 -3.22 -14.53 4.81
CA PHE A 139 -3.13 -15.75 5.60
C PHE A 139 -4.52 -16.07 6.18
N SER A 140 -4.91 -17.32 6.12
CA SER A 140 -6.16 -17.72 6.74
C SER A 140 -6.10 -17.54 8.24
N ASP A 141 -7.24 -17.19 8.82
CA ASP A 141 -7.36 -17.12 10.27
C ASP A 141 -7.34 -18.54 10.82
N ILE A 142 -6.27 -18.86 11.54
CA ILE A 142 -6.08 -20.18 12.12
C ILE A 142 -6.39 -20.23 13.61
N THR A 143 -6.81 -19.11 14.16
CA THR A 143 -7.12 -19.03 15.58
C THR A 143 -8.42 -19.77 15.85
N PRO A 144 -8.40 -20.83 16.71
CA PRO A 144 -9.62 -21.60 16.96
C PRO A 144 -10.78 -20.75 17.49
N GLY A 145 -10.47 -19.72 18.26
CA GLY A 145 -11.50 -18.81 18.74
C GLY A 145 -12.15 -17.99 17.65
N GLY A 146 -11.55 -17.91 16.50
CA GLY A 146 -12.13 -17.25 15.34
C GLY A 146 -13.13 -18.09 14.60
N LEU A 147 -13.26 -19.30 15.02
CA LEU A 147 -14.23 -20.22 14.42
C LEU A 147 -15.65 -19.89 14.84
#